data_6513181555b70a3694e0a01d9f6e45e9
#
_entry.id   6513181555b70a3694e0a01d9f6e45e9
#
_cell.length_a   1.000
_cell.length_b   1.000
_cell.length_c   1.000
_cell.angle_alpha   90.00
_cell.angle_beta   90.00
_cell.angle_gamma   90.00
#
_symmetry.space_group_name_H-M   'P 1'
#
loop_
_entity.id
_entity.type
_entity.pdbx_description
1 polymer ?
#
loop_
_entity_poly.entity_id
_entity_poly.type
_entity_poly.pdbx_seq_one_letter_code
_entity_poly.pdbx_strand_id
1 'polypeptide(L)'
;MTIAQRERAALVATLREQAPDAPTLCDGWDARDLAAHLVVRERRLDAAPGILIPAFADYTERVQKGVASSTDWDELVGQVASGPPLYSPFKLLDPIANVAEMFIHHEDVRRARPGWEPRPLDDQTASALRRPVQMMARMTLRKAPATVVLATPDGDTVATLGKGGPR
;
A
#
# COMPACT_ATOMS: atom_id res chain seq x y z
N MET A 1 -6.57 -4.26 -18.49
CA MET A 1 -5.73 -3.77 -17.38
C MET A 1 -6.53 -3.88 -16.10
N THR A 2 -6.00 -4.56 -15.06
CA THR A 2 -6.67 -4.70 -13.77
C THR A 2 -6.63 -3.38 -12.99
N ILE A 3 -7.47 -3.25 -11.93
CA ILE A 3 -7.44 -2.07 -11.05
C ILE A 3 -6.07 -1.92 -10.39
N ALA A 4 -5.47 -3.04 -9.89
CA ALA A 4 -4.12 -3.01 -9.33
C ALA A 4 -3.08 -2.50 -10.33
N GLN A 5 -3.18 -2.88 -11.60
CA GLN A 5 -2.29 -2.37 -12.65
C GLN A 5 -2.51 -0.89 -12.94
N ARG A 6 -3.76 -0.39 -12.88
CA ARG A 6 -4.05 1.05 -13.02
C ARG A 6 -3.47 1.85 -11.87
N GLU A 7 -3.67 1.38 -10.63
CA GLU A 7 -3.12 2.04 -9.44
C GLU A 7 -1.59 2.02 -9.44
N ARG A 8 -0.97 0.91 -9.84
CA ARG A 8 0.48 0.84 -10.02
C ARG A 8 0.98 1.85 -11.05
N ALA A 9 0.34 1.94 -12.21
CA ALA A 9 0.73 2.90 -13.23
C ALA A 9 0.60 4.35 -12.74
N ALA A 10 -0.44 4.66 -11.97
CA ALA A 10 -0.63 5.97 -11.37
C ALA A 10 0.43 6.29 -10.30
N LEU A 11 0.73 5.33 -9.40
CA LEU A 11 1.82 5.46 -8.43
C LEU A 11 3.18 5.70 -9.13
N VAL A 12 3.49 4.90 -10.15
CA VAL A 12 4.74 5.04 -10.93
C VAL A 12 4.84 6.40 -11.61
N ALA A 13 3.73 6.91 -12.18
CA ALA A 13 3.70 8.25 -12.75
C ALA A 13 4.02 9.31 -11.69
N THR A 14 3.39 9.21 -10.50
CA THR A 14 3.66 10.11 -9.38
C THR A 14 5.13 10.02 -8.89
N LEU A 15 5.70 8.81 -8.77
CA LEU A 15 7.10 8.62 -8.37
C LEU A 15 8.09 9.24 -9.37
N ARG A 16 7.80 9.16 -10.67
CA ARG A 16 8.64 9.75 -11.72
C ARG A 16 8.66 11.28 -11.72
N GLU A 17 7.63 11.90 -11.17
CA GLU A 17 7.53 13.36 -11.01
C GLU A 17 8.21 13.85 -9.74
N GLN A 18 8.70 12.95 -8.88
CA GLN A 18 9.27 13.28 -7.59
C GLN A 18 10.77 12.99 -7.52
N ALA A 19 11.45 13.71 -6.63
CA ALA A 19 12.78 13.36 -6.19
C ALA A 19 12.73 12.09 -5.30
N PRO A 20 13.81 11.29 -5.27
CA PRO A 20 13.87 10.07 -4.47
C PRO A 20 13.72 10.31 -2.95
N ASP A 21 14.09 11.49 -2.47
CA ASP A 21 13.98 11.96 -1.08
C ASP A 21 12.66 12.68 -0.77
N ALA A 22 11.68 12.64 -1.70
CA ALA A 22 10.37 13.24 -1.46
C ALA A 22 9.66 12.57 -0.28
N PRO A 23 8.92 13.34 0.55
CA PRO A 23 8.26 12.79 1.73
C PRO A 23 7.12 11.84 1.36
N THR A 24 6.86 10.88 2.27
CA THR A 24 5.67 10.01 2.24
C THR A 24 4.93 10.08 3.57
N LEU A 25 3.71 9.53 3.65
CA LEU A 25 3.01 9.37 4.93
C LEU A 25 3.46 8.14 5.70
N CYS A 26 4.29 7.28 5.12
CA CYS A 26 4.91 6.18 5.84
C CYS A 26 6.00 6.73 6.78
N ASP A 27 5.80 6.55 8.09
CA ASP A 27 6.71 7.11 9.10
C ASP A 27 8.16 6.68 8.87
N GLY A 28 9.06 7.67 8.76
CA GLY A 28 10.48 7.47 8.52
C GLY A 28 10.88 7.06 7.10
N TRP A 29 9.94 7.02 6.13
CA TRP A 29 10.23 6.65 4.73
C TRP A 29 10.09 7.84 3.78
N ASP A 30 11.05 7.97 2.90
CA ASP A 30 10.94 8.78 1.70
C ASP A 30 10.39 7.97 0.50
N ALA A 31 10.28 8.60 -0.66
CA ALA A 31 9.79 7.96 -1.88
C ALA A 31 10.67 6.78 -2.32
N ARG A 32 11.98 6.84 -2.08
CA ARG A 32 12.93 5.78 -2.37
C ARG A 32 12.71 4.57 -1.47
N ASP A 33 12.51 4.78 -0.17
CA ASP A 33 12.24 3.71 0.78
C ASP A 33 10.93 3.00 0.46
N LEU A 34 9.89 3.77 0.10
CA LEU A 34 8.61 3.22 -0.31
C LEU A 34 8.73 2.41 -1.61
N ALA A 35 9.45 2.89 -2.61
CA ALA A 35 9.71 2.14 -3.84
C ALA A 35 10.50 0.86 -3.58
N ALA A 36 11.53 0.93 -2.71
CA ALA A 36 12.30 -0.24 -2.29
C ALA A 36 11.45 -1.27 -1.54
N HIS A 37 10.53 -0.82 -0.67
CA HIS A 37 9.55 -1.68 -0.01
C HIS A 37 8.74 -2.50 -1.02
N LEU A 38 8.17 -1.84 -2.03
CA LEU A 38 7.38 -2.50 -3.07
C LEU A 38 8.21 -3.52 -3.88
N VAL A 39 9.45 -3.19 -4.19
CA VAL A 39 10.37 -4.08 -4.88
C VAL A 39 10.72 -5.29 -4.02
N VAL A 40 11.05 -5.09 -2.74
CA VAL A 40 11.34 -6.20 -1.80
C VAL A 40 10.13 -7.11 -1.65
N ARG A 41 8.96 -6.54 -1.42
CA ARG A 41 7.71 -7.29 -1.29
C ARG A 41 7.45 -8.19 -2.49
N GLU A 42 7.68 -7.72 -3.69
CA GLU A 42 7.32 -8.44 -4.92
C GLU A 42 8.41 -9.36 -5.47
N ARG A 43 9.69 -9.07 -5.17
CA ARG A 43 10.84 -9.72 -5.81
C ARG A 43 11.76 -10.48 -4.85
N ARG A 44 11.71 -10.19 -3.54
CA ARG A 44 12.57 -10.80 -2.54
C ARG A 44 11.76 -11.73 -1.65
N LEU A 45 11.51 -12.96 -2.14
CA LEU A 45 10.72 -13.97 -1.43
C LEU A 45 11.35 -14.37 -0.08
N ASP A 46 12.65 -14.19 0.06
CA ASP A 46 13.40 -14.41 1.28
C ASP A 46 13.13 -13.34 2.36
N ALA A 47 12.87 -12.10 1.93
CA ALA A 47 12.67 -10.95 2.82
C ALA A 47 11.19 -10.53 2.97
N ALA A 48 10.34 -10.79 1.98
CA ALA A 48 8.92 -10.43 2.01
C ALA A 48 8.14 -10.93 3.26
N PRO A 49 8.43 -12.10 3.86
CA PRO A 49 7.74 -12.55 5.06
C PRO A 49 7.84 -11.59 6.25
N GLY A 50 8.93 -10.85 6.40
CA GLY A 50 9.10 -9.92 7.53
C GLY A 50 8.23 -8.66 7.44
N ILE A 51 7.56 -8.41 6.32
CA ILE A 51 6.53 -7.38 6.20
C ILE A 51 5.33 -7.70 7.12
N LEU A 52 5.02 -8.99 7.31
CA LEU A 52 3.87 -9.44 8.11
C LEU A 52 4.26 -10.16 9.38
N ILE A 53 5.47 -10.71 9.46
CA ILE A 53 5.95 -11.55 10.56
C ILE A 53 7.05 -10.81 11.34
N PRO A 54 6.78 -10.32 12.55
CA PRO A 54 7.73 -9.51 13.32
C PRO A 54 9.09 -10.16 13.52
N ALA A 55 9.15 -11.49 13.66
CA ALA A 55 10.41 -12.21 13.83
C ALA A 55 11.41 -12.05 12.67
N PHE A 56 10.95 -11.66 11.49
CA PHE A 56 11.78 -11.43 10.30
C PHE A 56 11.89 -9.95 9.93
N ALA A 57 11.29 -9.03 10.69
CA ALA A 57 11.22 -7.60 10.37
C ALA A 57 12.61 -6.98 10.18
N ASP A 58 13.56 -7.25 11.10
CA ASP A 58 14.92 -6.70 11.03
C ASP A 58 15.69 -7.16 9.78
N TYR A 59 15.43 -8.39 9.33
CA TYR A 59 16.03 -8.88 8.08
C TYR A 59 15.44 -8.16 6.88
N THR A 60 14.13 -8.04 6.85
CA THR A 60 13.41 -7.34 5.77
C THR A 60 13.84 -5.88 5.68
N GLU A 61 13.94 -5.18 6.81
CA GLU A 61 14.40 -3.79 6.85
C GLU A 61 15.83 -3.64 6.31
N ARG A 62 16.75 -4.52 6.70
CA ARG A 62 18.12 -4.51 6.14
C ARG A 62 18.15 -4.72 4.64
N VAL A 63 17.36 -5.66 4.14
CA VAL A 63 17.25 -5.93 2.69
C VAL A 63 16.66 -4.72 1.98
N GLN A 64 15.60 -4.11 2.53
CA GLN A 64 14.96 -2.92 1.98
C GLN A 64 15.95 -1.74 1.90
N LYS A 65 16.65 -1.44 2.99
CA LYS A 65 17.70 -0.40 3.02
C LYS A 65 18.82 -0.68 2.02
N GLY A 66 19.22 -1.95 1.87
CA GLY A 66 20.18 -2.37 0.87
C GLY A 66 19.69 -2.09 -0.56
N VAL A 67 18.45 -2.45 -0.89
CA VAL A 67 17.85 -2.16 -2.19
C VAL A 67 17.74 -0.65 -2.42
N ALA A 68 17.26 0.11 -1.43
CA ALA A 68 17.13 1.56 -1.53
C ALA A 68 18.46 2.25 -1.81
N SER A 69 19.55 1.82 -1.14
CA SER A 69 20.85 2.48 -1.25
C SER A 69 21.67 2.04 -2.48
N SER A 70 21.45 0.84 -3.00
CA SER A 70 22.28 0.26 -4.09
C SER A 70 21.65 0.34 -5.48
N THR A 71 20.34 0.65 -5.57
CA THR A 71 19.63 0.70 -6.86
C THR A 71 19.45 2.16 -7.29
N ASP A 72 19.73 2.44 -8.57
CA ASP A 72 19.44 3.75 -9.15
C ASP A 72 17.94 4.06 -9.08
N TRP A 73 17.58 5.36 -8.96
CA TRP A 73 16.18 5.77 -8.80
C TRP A 73 15.30 5.36 -9.97
N ASP A 74 15.76 5.60 -11.20
CA ASP A 74 14.97 5.27 -12.39
C ASP A 74 14.82 3.76 -12.56
N GLU A 75 15.87 3.01 -12.22
CA GLU A 75 15.82 1.54 -12.20
C GLU A 75 14.83 1.05 -11.13
N LEU A 76 14.88 1.61 -9.92
CA LEU A 76 13.99 1.25 -8.82
C LEU A 76 12.51 1.47 -9.20
N VAL A 77 12.19 2.65 -9.74
CA VAL A 77 10.84 2.97 -10.24
C VAL A 77 10.46 2.08 -11.43
N GLY A 78 11.41 1.74 -12.30
CA GLY A 78 11.23 0.77 -13.38
C GLY A 78 10.88 -0.63 -12.88
N GLN A 79 11.51 -1.07 -11.79
CA GLN A 79 11.20 -2.34 -11.13
C GLN A 79 9.78 -2.33 -10.54
N VAL A 80 9.34 -1.24 -9.91
CA VAL A 80 7.95 -1.07 -9.46
C VAL A 80 6.98 -1.12 -10.64
N ALA A 81 7.30 -0.44 -11.74
CA ALA A 81 6.46 -0.39 -12.95
C ALA A 81 6.23 -1.77 -13.57
N SER A 82 7.27 -2.62 -13.60
CA SER A 82 7.18 -3.96 -14.20
C SER A 82 6.33 -4.95 -13.38
N GLY A 83 6.08 -4.63 -12.11
CA GLY A 83 5.29 -5.44 -11.19
C GLY A 83 5.98 -6.75 -10.77
N PRO A 84 5.23 -7.64 -10.10
CA PRO A 84 5.77 -8.88 -9.60
C PRO A 84 6.20 -9.81 -10.75
N PRO A 85 7.40 -10.41 -10.66
CA PRO A 85 7.87 -11.38 -11.64
C PRO A 85 7.06 -12.67 -11.61
N LEU A 86 7.20 -13.50 -12.64
CA LEU A 86 6.40 -14.73 -12.81
C LEU A 86 6.55 -15.73 -11.66
N TYR A 87 7.69 -15.75 -10.98
CA TYR A 87 7.94 -16.61 -9.83
C TYR A 87 7.36 -16.07 -8.51
N SER A 88 6.89 -14.85 -8.50
CA SER A 88 6.37 -14.22 -7.29
C SER A 88 4.92 -14.66 -7.02
N PRO A 89 4.59 -15.13 -5.80
CA PRO A 89 3.22 -15.47 -5.44
C PRO A 89 2.28 -14.25 -5.53
N PHE A 90 2.80 -13.04 -5.41
CA PHE A 90 2.05 -11.81 -5.60
C PHE A 90 1.50 -11.63 -7.02
N LYS A 91 2.07 -12.34 -8.01
CA LYS A 91 1.53 -12.39 -9.37
C LYS A 91 0.13 -13.01 -9.43
N LEU A 92 -0.11 -14.04 -8.60
CA LEU A 92 -1.39 -14.75 -8.53
C LEU A 92 -2.36 -14.10 -7.52
N LEU A 93 -1.84 -13.41 -6.50
CA LEU A 93 -2.64 -12.72 -5.47
C LEU A 93 -3.09 -11.32 -5.89
N ASP A 94 -2.80 -10.94 -7.14
CA ASP A 94 -2.94 -9.59 -7.69
C ASP A 94 -4.34 -8.93 -7.52
N PRO A 95 -5.48 -9.64 -7.64
CA PRO A 95 -6.77 -8.95 -7.68
C PRO A 95 -7.22 -8.31 -6.36
N ILE A 96 -6.69 -8.73 -5.21
CA ILE A 96 -7.17 -8.26 -3.89
C ILE A 96 -6.03 -7.62 -3.08
N ALA A 97 -4.92 -8.33 -2.92
CA ALA A 97 -3.82 -7.86 -2.08
C ALA A 97 -3.08 -6.66 -2.71
N ASN A 98 -2.90 -6.67 -4.04
CA ASN A 98 -2.15 -5.61 -4.71
C ASN A 98 -2.99 -4.36 -4.99
N VAL A 99 -4.35 -4.45 -5.06
CA VAL A 99 -5.19 -3.24 -5.21
C VAL A 99 -5.02 -2.32 -4.00
N ALA A 100 -5.17 -2.85 -2.79
CA ALA A 100 -5.04 -2.07 -1.56
C ALA A 100 -3.62 -1.53 -1.39
N GLU A 101 -2.62 -2.37 -1.63
CA GLU A 101 -1.20 -2.00 -1.53
C GLU A 101 -0.84 -0.83 -2.45
N MET A 102 -1.14 -0.97 -3.75
CA MET A 102 -0.84 0.09 -4.71
C MET A 102 -1.64 1.36 -4.43
N PHE A 103 -2.90 1.23 -4.01
CA PHE A 103 -3.74 2.36 -3.67
C PHE A 103 -3.23 3.11 -2.45
N ILE A 104 -2.95 2.40 -1.35
CA ILE A 104 -2.49 3.00 -0.09
C ILE A 104 -1.18 3.73 -0.32
N HIS A 105 -0.18 3.06 -0.90
CA HIS A 105 1.12 3.69 -1.13
C HIS A 105 1.09 4.81 -2.17
N HIS A 106 0.17 4.77 -3.13
CA HIS A 106 -0.05 5.92 -3.98
C HIS A 106 -0.60 7.12 -3.19
N GLU A 107 -1.56 6.88 -2.29
CA GLU A 107 -2.08 7.94 -1.42
C GLU A 107 -1.03 8.41 -0.40
N ASP A 108 -0.16 7.55 0.11
CA ASP A 108 0.95 7.93 1.00
C ASP A 108 1.89 8.95 0.34
N VAL A 109 2.22 8.73 -0.93
CA VAL A 109 3.07 9.64 -1.71
C VAL A 109 2.33 10.93 -2.07
N ARG A 110 1.06 10.83 -2.49
CA ARG A 110 0.26 12.01 -2.89
C ARG A 110 -0.04 12.94 -1.72
N ARG A 111 -0.44 12.38 -0.58
CA ARG A 111 -0.93 13.14 0.58
C ARG A 111 0.19 13.73 1.44
N ALA A 112 1.42 13.29 1.26
CA ALA A 112 2.57 13.91 1.90
C ALA A 112 2.91 15.31 1.34
N ARG A 113 2.30 15.69 0.21
CA ARG A 113 2.52 17.00 -0.41
C ARG A 113 1.55 18.05 0.14
N PRO A 114 2.01 19.29 0.38
CA PRO A 114 1.10 20.39 0.71
C PRO A 114 0.07 20.61 -0.41
N GLY A 115 -1.17 20.88 -0.02
CA GLY A 115 -2.25 21.17 -0.97
C GLY A 115 -2.82 19.94 -1.68
N TRP A 116 -2.56 18.72 -1.17
CA TRP A 116 -3.20 17.53 -1.71
C TRP A 116 -4.73 17.59 -1.55
N GLU A 117 -5.43 17.02 -2.50
CA GLU A 117 -6.89 16.88 -2.47
C GLU A 117 -7.30 15.41 -2.66
N PRO A 118 -8.42 14.97 -2.04
CA PRO A 118 -8.97 13.66 -2.33
C PRO A 118 -9.24 13.50 -3.83
N ARG A 119 -8.78 12.40 -4.42
CA ARG A 119 -9.12 12.10 -5.82
C ARG A 119 -10.46 11.40 -5.89
N PRO A 120 -11.28 11.68 -6.92
CA PRO A 120 -12.49 10.92 -7.16
C PRO A 120 -12.13 9.48 -7.51
N LEU A 121 -12.88 8.52 -6.95
CA LEU A 121 -12.75 7.11 -7.28
C LEU A 121 -13.90 6.72 -8.22
N ASP A 122 -13.57 5.95 -9.25
CA ASP A 122 -14.61 5.28 -10.03
C ASP A 122 -15.24 4.13 -9.23
N ASP A 123 -16.45 3.73 -9.58
CA ASP A 123 -17.22 2.69 -8.88
C ASP A 123 -16.48 1.35 -8.82
N GLN A 124 -15.69 1.04 -9.84
CA GLN A 124 -14.91 -0.20 -9.89
C GLN A 124 -13.79 -0.18 -8.86
N THR A 125 -13.08 0.94 -8.74
CA THR A 125 -12.00 1.11 -7.74
C THR A 125 -12.59 1.12 -6.33
N ALA A 126 -13.66 1.87 -6.09
CA ALA A 126 -14.35 1.91 -4.81
C ALA A 126 -14.84 0.52 -4.37
N SER A 127 -15.46 -0.22 -5.29
CA SER A 127 -15.91 -1.60 -5.05
C SER A 127 -14.74 -2.55 -4.74
N ALA A 128 -13.63 -2.45 -5.47
CA ALA A 128 -12.46 -3.30 -5.27
C ALA A 128 -11.77 -3.04 -3.91
N LEU A 129 -11.79 -1.82 -3.42
CA LEU A 129 -11.22 -1.43 -2.13
C LEU A 129 -12.10 -1.85 -0.94
N ARG A 130 -13.40 -2.06 -1.13
CA ARG A 130 -14.35 -2.34 -0.05
C ARG A 130 -13.95 -3.56 0.80
N ARG A 131 -13.60 -4.68 0.15
CA ARG A 131 -13.19 -5.91 0.84
C ARG A 131 -11.85 -5.79 1.58
N PRO A 132 -10.77 -5.26 0.99
CA PRO A 132 -9.53 -4.92 1.70
C PRO A 132 -9.76 -4.04 2.92
N VAL A 133 -10.53 -2.95 2.79
CA VAL A 133 -10.85 -2.03 3.90
C VAL A 133 -11.59 -2.77 5.02
N GLN A 134 -12.58 -3.60 4.72
CA GLN A 134 -13.28 -4.41 5.71
C GLN A 134 -12.35 -5.38 6.44
N MET A 135 -11.41 -6.01 5.72
CA MET A 135 -10.46 -6.94 6.31
C MET A 135 -9.47 -6.22 7.24
N MET A 136 -8.90 -5.12 6.79
CA MET A 136 -7.99 -4.29 7.60
C MET A 136 -8.69 -3.74 8.83
N ALA A 137 -9.91 -3.23 8.68
CA ALA A 137 -10.71 -2.72 9.79
C ALA A 137 -10.97 -3.82 10.84
N ARG A 138 -11.29 -5.04 10.42
CA ARG A 138 -11.46 -6.17 11.34
C ARG A 138 -10.18 -6.52 12.10
N MET A 139 -9.03 -6.42 11.44
CA MET A 139 -7.74 -6.70 12.09
C MET A 139 -7.39 -5.63 13.13
N THR A 140 -7.58 -4.36 12.80
CA THR A 140 -7.13 -3.22 13.62
C THR A 140 -8.16 -2.81 14.68
N LEU A 141 -9.46 -2.80 14.35
CA LEU A 141 -10.51 -2.23 15.18
C LEU A 141 -11.34 -3.27 15.97
N ARG A 142 -11.11 -4.57 15.80
CA ARG A 142 -11.87 -5.62 16.49
C ARG A 142 -11.87 -5.51 18.02
N LYS A 143 -10.85 -4.87 18.58
CA LYS A 143 -10.67 -4.67 20.03
C LYS A 143 -10.97 -3.24 20.47
N ALA A 144 -11.47 -2.40 19.59
CA ALA A 144 -11.81 -1.02 19.93
C ALA A 144 -12.81 -1.01 21.11
N PRO A 145 -12.63 -0.13 22.10
CA PRO A 145 -13.49 -0.06 23.30
C PRO A 145 -14.88 0.51 22.99
N ALA A 146 -15.05 1.13 21.83
CA ALA A 146 -16.29 1.71 21.33
C ALA A 146 -16.71 1.06 20.03
N THR A 147 -18.00 1.17 19.68
CA THR A 147 -18.49 0.80 18.35
C THR A 147 -17.94 1.79 17.34
N VAL A 148 -17.22 1.29 16.33
CA VAL A 148 -16.69 2.08 15.22
C VAL A 148 -17.46 1.71 13.96
N VAL A 149 -18.08 2.69 13.32
CA VAL A 149 -18.77 2.55 12.04
C VAL A 149 -17.90 3.20 10.97
N LEU A 150 -17.48 2.41 10.00
CA LEU A 150 -16.85 2.92 8.78
C LEU A 150 -17.94 3.08 7.72
N ALA A 151 -18.09 4.28 7.20
CA ALA A 151 -19.08 4.59 6.17
C ALA A 151 -18.40 5.32 4.98
N THR A 152 -19.02 5.22 3.81
CA THR A 152 -18.68 6.06 2.65
C THR A 152 -19.17 7.49 2.88
N PRO A 153 -18.69 8.48 2.11
CA PRO A 153 -19.21 9.85 2.16
C PRO A 153 -20.74 9.94 1.95
N ASP A 154 -21.29 9.03 1.17
CA ASP A 154 -22.73 8.95 0.88
C ASP A 154 -23.54 8.27 2.00
N GLY A 155 -22.87 7.83 3.08
CA GLY A 155 -23.51 7.25 4.25
C GLY A 155 -23.63 5.73 4.25
N ASP A 156 -23.21 5.04 3.20
CA ASP A 156 -23.25 3.58 3.14
C ASP A 156 -22.28 2.95 4.14
N THR A 157 -22.78 2.07 5.00
CA THR A 157 -21.94 1.36 5.97
C THR A 157 -21.02 0.36 5.27
N VAL A 158 -19.72 0.52 5.46
CA VAL A 158 -18.67 -0.40 4.98
C VAL A 158 -18.40 -1.48 6.03
N ALA A 159 -18.27 -1.11 7.29
CA ALA A 159 -18.05 -2.04 8.40
C ALA A 159 -18.52 -1.44 9.73
N THR A 160 -18.98 -2.31 10.65
CA THR A 160 -19.25 -1.95 12.04
C THR A 160 -18.44 -2.89 12.94
N LEU A 161 -17.61 -2.34 13.81
CA LEU A 161 -16.58 -3.06 14.56
C LEU A 161 -16.47 -2.53 16.00
N GLY A 162 -15.79 -3.29 16.86
CA GLY A 162 -15.58 -2.93 18.26
C GLY A 162 -16.50 -3.68 19.21
N LYS A 163 -16.25 -3.54 20.52
CA LYS A 163 -16.96 -4.24 21.59
C LYS A 163 -18.02 -3.37 22.30
N GLY A 164 -18.12 -2.10 21.93
CA GLY A 164 -19.14 -1.20 22.47
C GLY A 164 -20.49 -1.50 21.82
N GLY A 165 -21.39 -2.16 22.55
CA GLY A 165 -22.79 -2.15 22.17
C GLY A 165 -23.41 -0.77 22.37
N PRO A 166 -24.54 -0.44 21.73
CA PRO A 166 -25.28 0.78 22.03
C PRO A 166 -25.65 0.74 23.52
N ARG A 167 -25.29 1.80 24.28
CA ARG A 167 -25.91 2.09 25.56
C ARG A 167 -27.24 2.75 25.34
#